data_a5906195d4f2eac1b2d3c9bb3d988180
#
_entry.id   a5906195d4f2eac1b2d3c9bb3d988180
#
_cell.length_a   1.000
_cell.length_b   1.000
_cell.length_c   1.000
_cell.angle_alpha   90.00
_cell.angle_beta   90.00
_cell.angle_gamma   90.00
#
_symmetry.space_group_name_H-M   'P 1'
#
loop_
_entity.id
_entity.type
_entity.pdbx_description
1 polymer ?
#
loop_
_entity_poly.entity_id
_entity_poly.type
_entity_poly.pdbx_seq_one_letter_code
_entity_poly.pdbx_strand_id
1 'polypeptide(L)'
;MSPEIILALIKPLLVLGLLLTNTIILIWLERKVVAGMQSRVGPDRAGPFGILQTLADAIKLLLKEQILPMKADKAMYLLAPIIALVPSFLIFMIIPLGPGFELTIGQESQFINMVGADINVGVLFFLAVSSLAVYSVVLAGWSSGSKYPLLGGVRASAQMISYEAAMGLSLVPVILYSGSMSMSKIVESQSGYLSSPIPIVDSIIGFIPNWNIFPQFLAFGIFFIASIAEVNRAPFDLVEAEQELVGGFHTEYSGFRFAMFFLAEYINMFNMCAITATFFLGGWLGCLLYTSDAADDSLR
;
A
#
# COMPACT_ATOMS: atom_id res chain seq x y z
N MET A 1 -18.97 -9.11 -26.76
CA MET A 1 -18.10 -9.40 -25.61
C MET A 1 -19.01 -9.78 -24.46
N SER A 2 -18.74 -10.87 -23.79
CA SER A 2 -19.51 -11.23 -22.60
C SER A 2 -19.32 -10.15 -21.52
N PRO A 3 -20.34 -9.84 -20.71
CA PRO A 3 -20.23 -8.82 -19.65
C PRO A 3 -19.09 -9.11 -18.66
N GLU A 4 -18.74 -10.37 -18.47
CA GLU A 4 -17.60 -10.78 -17.64
C GLU A 4 -16.25 -10.30 -18.17
N ILE A 5 -16.01 -10.33 -19.48
CA ILE A 5 -14.78 -9.85 -20.11
C ILE A 5 -14.67 -8.34 -19.97
N ILE A 6 -15.79 -7.62 -20.12
CA ILE A 6 -15.84 -6.17 -19.96
C ILE A 6 -15.49 -5.80 -18.50
N LEU A 7 -16.08 -6.48 -17.54
CA LEU A 7 -15.79 -6.31 -16.11
C LEU A 7 -14.33 -6.62 -15.76
N ALA A 8 -13.77 -7.70 -16.31
CA ALA A 8 -12.37 -8.09 -16.10
C ALA A 8 -11.37 -7.05 -16.66
N LEU A 9 -11.74 -6.29 -17.68
CA LEU A 9 -10.92 -5.21 -18.23
C LEU A 9 -11.12 -3.88 -17.50
N ILE A 10 -12.34 -3.57 -17.07
CA ILE A 10 -12.66 -2.30 -16.40
C ILE A 10 -12.08 -2.27 -14.97
N LYS A 11 -12.16 -3.36 -14.21
CA LYS A 11 -11.65 -3.41 -12.83
C LYS A 11 -10.18 -2.97 -12.71
N PRO A 12 -9.21 -3.53 -13.47
CA PRO A 12 -7.81 -3.11 -13.40
C PRO A 12 -7.61 -1.63 -13.77
N LEU A 13 -8.38 -1.11 -14.75
CA LEU A 13 -8.30 0.29 -15.14
C LEU A 13 -8.82 1.23 -14.04
N LEU A 14 -9.91 0.86 -13.37
CA LEU A 14 -10.42 1.61 -12.23
C LEU A 14 -9.44 1.60 -11.07
N VAL A 15 -8.85 0.45 -10.76
CA VAL A 15 -7.81 0.29 -9.73
C VAL A 15 -6.61 1.18 -10.06
N LEU A 16 -6.12 1.14 -11.30
CA LEU A 16 -5.03 1.99 -11.75
C LEU A 16 -5.36 3.48 -11.59
N GLY A 17 -6.54 3.89 -12.05
CA GLY A 17 -7.01 5.27 -11.93
C GLY A 17 -7.11 5.74 -10.48
N LEU A 18 -7.63 4.89 -9.59
CA LEU A 18 -7.73 5.17 -8.17
C LEU A 18 -6.35 5.35 -7.52
N LEU A 19 -5.40 4.44 -7.81
CA LEU A 19 -4.05 4.52 -7.27
C LEU A 19 -3.30 5.77 -7.73
N LEU A 20 -3.39 6.09 -9.02
CA LEU A 20 -2.75 7.31 -9.55
C LEU A 20 -3.36 8.57 -8.94
N THR A 21 -4.68 8.63 -8.82
CA THR A 21 -5.37 9.77 -8.19
C THR A 21 -4.98 9.90 -6.71
N ASN A 22 -4.96 8.78 -5.99
CA ASN A 22 -4.56 8.75 -4.60
C ASN A 22 -3.10 9.21 -4.41
N THR A 23 -2.18 8.77 -5.27
CA THR A 23 -0.78 9.22 -5.25
C THR A 23 -0.66 10.74 -5.44
N ILE A 24 -1.44 11.33 -6.36
CA ILE A 24 -1.48 12.78 -6.55
C ILE A 24 -1.90 13.50 -5.27
N ILE A 25 -2.94 12.99 -4.61
CA ILE A 25 -3.47 13.56 -3.37
C ILE A 25 -2.46 13.41 -2.23
N LEU A 26 -1.83 12.25 -2.07
CA LEU A 26 -0.87 11.98 -1.01
C LEU A 26 0.36 12.89 -1.11
N ILE A 27 0.96 13.03 -2.30
CA ILE A 27 2.11 13.91 -2.53
C ILE A 27 1.73 15.37 -2.25
N TRP A 28 0.55 15.80 -2.69
CA TRP A 28 0.06 17.15 -2.40
C TRP A 28 -0.13 17.38 -0.91
N LEU A 29 -0.75 16.43 -0.21
CA LEU A 29 -1.04 16.50 1.23
C LEU A 29 0.26 16.54 2.03
N GLU A 30 1.23 15.67 1.74
CA GLU A 30 2.54 15.66 2.38
C GLU A 30 3.23 17.01 2.24
N ARG A 31 3.29 17.57 1.03
CA ARG A 31 3.90 18.89 0.78
C ARG A 31 3.18 20.02 1.53
N LYS A 32 1.86 19.97 1.66
CA LYS A 32 1.08 20.96 2.42
C LYS A 32 1.34 20.84 3.91
N VAL A 33 1.31 19.64 4.47
CA VAL A 33 1.52 19.41 5.91
C VAL A 33 2.94 19.80 6.32
N VAL A 34 3.95 19.33 5.57
CA VAL A 34 5.36 19.68 5.84
C VAL A 34 5.60 21.19 5.72
N ALA A 35 5.01 21.85 4.72
CA ALA A 35 5.11 23.30 4.59
C ALA A 35 4.49 24.03 5.80
N GLY A 36 3.35 23.57 6.31
CA GLY A 36 2.72 24.10 7.52
C GLY A 36 3.60 23.93 8.75
N MET A 37 4.21 22.75 8.93
CA MET A 37 5.16 22.49 10.02
C MET A 37 6.40 23.38 9.94
N GLN A 38 6.86 23.72 8.73
CA GLN A 38 8.01 24.57 8.49
C GLN A 38 7.65 26.08 8.42
N SER A 39 6.41 26.46 8.73
CA SER A 39 5.91 27.85 8.67
C SER A 39 6.11 28.51 7.30
N ARG A 40 5.98 27.73 6.21
CA ARG A 40 6.06 28.21 4.82
C ARG A 40 4.80 27.87 4.02
N VAL A 41 4.58 28.57 2.92
CA VAL A 41 3.46 28.29 2.02
C VAL A 41 3.82 27.07 1.16
N GLY A 42 2.97 26.02 1.21
CA GLY A 42 3.07 24.86 0.32
C GLY A 42 2.57 25.15 -1.10
N PRO A 43 2.40 24.12 -1.95
CA PRO A 43 1.86 24.28 -3.30
C PRO A 43 0.52 25.03 -3.27
N ASP A 44 0.40 26.14 -4.02
CA ASP A 44 -0.78 27.01 -3.95
C ASP A 44 -1.24 27.50 -5.32
N ARG A 45 -0.37 27.54 -6.34
CA ARG A 45 -0.66 28.21 -7.62
C ARG A 45 -1.14 27.29 -8.74
N ALA A 46 -0.84 26.00 -8.68
CA ALA A 46 -1.22 25.05 -9.73
C ALA A 46 -2.60 24.45 -9.43
N GLY A 47 -3.66 25.02 -9.98
CA GLY A 47 -5.04 24.63 -9.74
C GLY A 47 -5.57 25.01 -8.35
N PRO A 48 -6.79 24.58 -7.98
CA PRO A 48 -7.37 24.87 -6.67
C PRO A 48 -6.47 24.33 -5.56
N PHE A 49 -6.05 25.21 -4.63
CA PHE A 49 -5.18 24.84 -3.51
C PHE A 49 -3.86 24.15 -3.88
N GLY A 50 -3.42 24.22 -5.15
CA GLY A 50 -2.17 23.62 -5.61
C GLY A 50 -2.23 22.11 -5.87
N ILE A 51 -3.40 21.48 -5.98
CA ILE A 51 -3.56 20.02 -6.19
C ILE A 51 -2.93 19.58 -7.52
N LEU A 52 -3.02 20.40 -8.57
CA LEU A 52 -2.47 20.08 -9.88
C LEU A 52 -0.93 20.18 -9.95
N GLN A 53 -0.26 20.60 -8.88
CA GLN A 53 1.20 20.69 -8.85
C GLN A 53 1.86 19.33 -9.06
N THR A 54 1.34 18.28 -8.44
CA THR A 54 1.87 16.91 -8.61
C THR A 54 1.74 16.43 -10.06
N LEU A 55 0.63 16.75 -10.72
CA LEU A 55 0.44 16.42 -12.14
C LEU A 55 1.41 17.20 -13.02
N ALA A 56 1.64 18.48 -12.75
CA ALA A 56 2.62 19.29 -13.46
C ALA A 56 4.05 18.74 -13.30
N ASP A 57 4.40 18.28 -12.08
CA ASP A 57 5.68 17.64 -11.80
C ASP A 57 5.81 16.30 -12.55
N ALA A 58 4.76 15.52 -12.64
CA ALA A 58 4.74 14.26 -13.41
C ALA A 58 4.96 14.52 -14.91
N ILE A 59 4.26 15.49 -15.49
CA ILE A 59 4.43 15.87 -16.90
C ILE A 59 5.86 16.37 -17.14
N LYS A 60 6.41 17.19 -16.26
CA LYS A 60 7.79 17.66 -16.34
C LYS A 60 8.79 16.50 -16.35
N LEU A 61 8.60 15.47 -15.49
CA LEU A 61 9.48 14.30 -15.44
C LEU A 61 9.35 13.41 -16.68
N LEU A 62 8.16 13.34 -17.29
CA LEU A 62 7.94 12.64 -18.56
C LEU A 62 8.70 13.29 -19.74
N LEU A 63 8.73 14.62 -19.77
CA LEU A 63 9.37 15.39 -20.84
C LEU A 63 10.87 15.62 -20.62
N LYS A 64 11.36 15.34 -19.39
CA LYS A 64 12.77 15.53 -19.05
C LYS A 64 13.65 14.50 -19.75
N GLU A 65 14.83 14.93 -20.20
CA GLU A 65 15.84 14.07 -20.79
C GLU A 65 16.24 12.93 -19.84
N GLN A 66 16.29 11.72 -20.40
CA GLN A 66 16.68 10.52 -19.67
C GLN A 66 18.17 10.24 -19.86
N ILE A 67 18.94 10.46 -18.82
CA ILE A 67 20.38 10.21 -18.82
C ILE A 67 20.61 8.73 -18.50
N LEU A 68 21.52 8.09 -19.25
CA LEU A 68 21.97 6.74 -18.99
C LEU A 68 23.47 6.79 -18.71
N PRO A 69 23.95 6.39 -17.52
CA PRO A 69 25.37 6.36 -17.22
C PRO A 69 26.13 5.40 -18.14
N MET A 70 27.33 5.79 -18.58
CA MET A 70 28.12 4.99 -19.51
C MET A 70 28.54 3.60 -18.96
N LYS A 71 28.66 3.48 -17.64
CA LYS A 71 29.04 2.24 -16.95
C LYS A 71 27.86 1.40 -16.49
N ALA A 72 26.62 1.86 -16.75
CA ALA A 72 25.43 1.15 -16.33
C ALA A 72 25.15 -0.08 -17.20
N ASP A 73 24.72 -1.17 -16.56
CA ASP A 73 24.12 -2.30 -17.27
C ASP A 73 22.72 -1.91 -17.75
N LYS A 74 22.57 -1.67 -19.05
CA LYS A 74 21.35 -1.14 -19.67
C LYS A 74 20.12 -1.99 -19.41
N ALA A 75 20.26 -3.31 -19.45
CA ALA A 75 19.12 -4.22 -19.30
C ALA A 75 18.57 -4.16 -17.86
N MET A 76 19.44 -4.33 -16.88
CA MET A 76 19.03 -4.29 -15.45
C MET A 76 18.61 -2.89 -15.02
N TYR A 77 19.28 -1.85 -15.53
CA TYR A 77 18.93 -0.45 -15.25
C TYR A 77 17.53 -0.08 -15.75
N LEU A 78 17.08 -0.62 -16.88
CA LEU A 78 15.72 -0.41 -17.41
C LEU A 78 14.69 -1.27 -16.69
N LEU A 79 15.07 -2.47 -16.24
CA LEU A 79 14.17 -3.42 -15.60
C LEU A 79 13.83 -3.04 -14.16
N ALA A 80 14.79 -2.46 -13.42
CA ALA A 80 14.64 -2.16 -12.01
C ALA A 80 13.40 -1.28 -11.68
N PRO A 81 13.11 -0.14 -12.37
CA PRO A 81 11.91 0.64 -12.10
C PRO A 81 10.60 -0.12 -12.37
N ILE A 82 10.60 -1.04 -13.35
CA ILE A 82 9.45 -1.88 -13.69
C ILE A 82 9.19 -2.88 -12.55
N ILE A 83 10.26 -3.52 -12.04
CA ILE A 83 10.16 -4.44 -10.90
C ILE A 83 9.74 -3.70 -9.62
N ALA A 84 10.01 -2.41 -9.47
CA ALA A 84 9.48 -1.62 -8.37
C ALA A 84 7.96 -1.38 -8.50
N LEU A 85 7.52 -1.00 -9.69
CA LEU A 85 6.16 -0.52 -9.93
C LEU A 85 5.14 -1.65 -10.04
N VAL A 86 5.46 -2.73 -10.77
CA VAL A 86 4.51 -3.84 -11.01
C VAL A 86 4.04 -4.51 -9.70
N PRO A 87 4.91 -4.87 -8.74
CA PRO A 87 4.50 -5.41 -7.46
C PRO A 87 3.56 -4.49 -6.68
N SER A 88 3.81 -3.19 -6.70
CA SER A 88 2.97 -2.20 -6.00
C SER A 88 1.52 -2.23 -6.49
N PHE A 89 1.30 -2.35 -7.80
CA PHE A 89 -0.04 -2.51 -8.38
C PHE A 89 -0.66 -3.87 -8.05
N LEU A 90 0.12 -4.95 -8.11
CA LEU A 90 -0.36 -6.30 -7.83
C LEU A 90 -0.83 -6.45 -6.38
N ILE A 91 -0.13 -5.85 -5.43
CA ILE A 91 -0.53 -5.85 -4.01
C ILE A 91 -1.89 -5.18 -3.85
N PHE A 92 -2.12 -4.05 -4.50
CA PHE A 92 -3.40 -3.36 -4.37
C PHE A 92 -4.59 -4.16 -4.92
N MET A 93 -4.38 -4.97 -5.94
CA MET A 93 -5.45 -5.79 -6.55
C MET A 93 -6.07 -6.81 -5.60
N ILE A 94 -5.35 -7.23 -4.56
CA ILE A 94 -5.84 -8.21 -3.57
C ILE A 94 -6.47 -7.56 -2.33
N ILE A 95 -6.35 -6.23 -2.18
CA ILE A 95 -6.92 -5.52 -1.04
C ILE A 95 -8.43 -5.37 -1.24
N PRO A 96 -9.25 -5.87 -0.30
CA PRO A 96 -10.69 -5.72 -0.39
C PRO A 96 -11.10 -4.29 0.02
N LEU A 97 -11.73 -3.56 -0.89
CA LEU A 97 -12.15 -2.17 -0.69
C LEU A 97 -13.54 -2.04 -0.09
N GLY A 98 -14.35 -3.09 -0.19
CA GLY A 98 -15.71 -3.05 0.31
C GLY A 98 -16.44 -4.38 0.17
N PRO A 99 -17.65 -4.51 0.75
CA PRO A 99 -18.52 -5.64 0.51
C PRO A 99 -18.91 -5.63 -0.97
N GLY A 100 -19.05 -6.84 -1.55
CA GLY A 100 -19.56 -6.95 -2.91
C GLY A 100 -20.98 -6.40 -3.01
N PHE A 101 -21.39 -5.98 -4.19
CA PHE A 101 -22.76 -5.56 -4.48
C PHE A 101 -23.32 -6.28 -5.70
N GLU A 102 -24.62 -6.48 -5.73
CA GLU A 102 -25.31 -7.05 -6.87
C GLU A 102 -25.63 -5.96 -7.89
N LEU A 103 -25.08 -6.09 -9.08
CA LEU A 103 -25.42 -5.23 -10.21
C LEU A 103 -26.38 -5.96 -11.15
N THR A 104 -27.61 -5.48 -11.25
CA THR A 104 -28.61 -6.02 -12.18
C THR A 104 -28.49 -5.28 -13.51
N ILE A 105 -27.92 -5.95 -14.51
CA ILE A 105 -27.84 -5.42 -15.89
C ILE A 105 -28.87 -6.19 -16.72
N GLY A 106 -30.04 -5.60 -16.93
CA GLY A 106 -31.15 -6.23 -17.65
C GLY A 106 -31.86 -7.29 -16.80
N GLN A 107 -31.81 -8.55 -17.21
CA GLN A 107 -32.40 -9.71 -16.50
C GLN A 107 -31.38 -10.55 -15.73
N GLU A 108 -30.11 -10.26 -15.84
CA GLU A 108 -29.04 -11.00 -15.15
C GLU A 108 -28.53 -10.16 -13.96
N SER A 109 -28.59 -10.72 -12.76
CA SER A 109 -27.92 -10.18 -11.58
C SER A 109 -26.52 -10.77 -11.46
N GLN A 110 -25.51 -9.92 -11.49
CA GLN A 110 -24.12 -10.32 -11.26
C GLN A 110 -23.62 -9.75 -9.94
N PHE A 111 -23.05 -10.61 -9.11
CA PHE A 111 -22.41 -10.21 -7.88
C PHE A 111 -20.98 -9.69 -8.18
N ILE A 112 -20.74 -8.42 -7.89
CA ILE A 112 -19.45 -7.77 -8.11
C ILE A 112 -18.75 -7.61 -6.78
N ASN A 113 -17.69 -8.39 -6.57
CA ASN A 113 -16.80 -8.20 -5.45
C ASN A 113 -15.99 -6.91 -5.64
N MET A 114 -15.91 -6.06 -4.61
CA MET A 114 -15.03 -4.88 -4.59
C MET A 114 -13.58 -5.23 -4.26
N VAL A 115 -13.12 -6.34 -4.82
CA VAL A 115 -11.75 -6.83 -4.76
C VAL A 115 -11.28 -7.02 -6.20
N GLY A 116 -10.07 -6.61 -6.50
CA GLY A 116 -9.51 -6.82 -7.85
C GLY A 116 -9.35 -8.31 -8.16
N ALA A 117 -8.77 -9.07 -7.22
CA ALA A 117 -8.62 -10.52 -7.29
C ALA A 117 -8.77 -11.10 -5.88
N ASP A 118 -9.80 -11.92 -5.66
CA ASP A 118 -9.98 -12.65 -4.40
C ASP A 118 -9.17 -13.95 -4.44
N ILE A 119 -8.10 -13.98 -3.67
CA ILE A 119 -7.16 -15.10 -3.61
C ILE A 119 -7.23 -15.74 -2.22
N ASN A 120 -7.47 -17.05 -2.14
CA ASN A 120 -7.54 -17.77 -0.87
C ASN A 120 -6.27 -17.69 -0.02
N VAL A 121 -5.12 -17.47 -0.65
CA VAL A 121 -3.80 -17.29 -0.03
C VAL A 121 -3.31 -15.84 -0.13
N GLY A 122 -4.22 -14.87 -0.02
CA GLY A 122 -3.95 -13.46 -0.24
C GLY A 122 -2.79 -12.92 0.61
N VAL A 123 -2.69 -13.32 1.88
CA VAL A 123 -1.58 -12.91 2.76
C VAL A 123 -0.23 -13.40 2.24
N LEU A 124 -0.15 -14.66 1.82
CA LEU A 124 1.09 -15.23 1.28
C LEU A 124 1.46 -14.55 -0.05
N PHE A 125 0.45 -14.28 -0.91
CA PHE A 125 0.67 -13.55 -2.16
C PHE A 125 1.21 -12.15 -1.90
N PHE A 126 0.66 -11.41 -0.92
CA PHE A 126 1.17 -10.11 -0.50
C PHE A 126 2.65 -10.17 -0.13
N LEU A 127 3.04 -11.08 0.77
CA LEU A 127 4.43 -11.23 1.20
C LEU A 127 5.35 -11.63 0.05
N ALA A 128 4.92 -12.54 -0.82
CA ALA A 128 5.73 -12.96 -1.97
C ALA A 128 5.95 -11.82 -2.99
N VAL A 129 4.94 -10.98 -3.19
CA VAL A 129 5.03 -9.85 -4.13
C VAL A 129 5.83 -8.69 -3.53
N SER A 130 5.72 -8.44 -2.20
CA SER A 130 6.56 -7.44 -1.53
C SER A 130 8.05 -7.81 -1.60
N SER A 131 8.39 -9.10 -1.41
CA SER A 131 9.77 -9.59 -1.58
C SER A 131 10.35 -9.31 -2.98
N LEU A 132 9.51 -9.33 -4.03
CA LEU A 132 9.97 -8.96 -5.37
C LEU A 132 10.38 -7.48 -5.47
N ALA A 133 9.73 -6.60 -4.74
CA ALA A 133 10.07 -5.18 -4.74
C ALA A 133 11.49 -4.91 -4.20
N VAL A 134 11.99 -5.72 -3.27
CA VAL A 134 13.36 -5.61 -2.75
C VAL A 134 14.41 -5.78 -3.85
N TYR A 135 14.17 -6.71 -4.79
CA TYR A 135 15.08 -6.90 -5.92
C TYR A 135 15.21 -5.67 -6.79
N SER A 136 14.17 -4.84 -6.90
CA SER A 136 14.23 -3.60 -7.69
C SER A 136 15.30 -2.65 -7.15
N VAL A 137 15.40 -2.52 -5.84
CA VAL A 137 16.35 -1.64 -5.15
C VAL A 137 17.79 -2.16 -5.31
N VAL A 138 17.99 -3.48 -5.15
CA VAL A 138 19.30 -4.11 -5.35
C VAL A 138 19.77 -3.93 -6.80
N LEU A 139 18.89 -4.22 -7.76
CA LEU A 139 19.20 -4.11 -9.18
C LEU A 139 19.47 -2.65 -9.59
N ALA A 140 18.71 -1.70 -9.06
CA ALA A 140 18.92 -0.29 -9.32
C ALA A 140 20.29 0.18 -8.84
N GLY A 141 20.66 -0.18 -7.60
CA GLY A 141 21.96 0.16 -7.04
C GLY A 141 23.12 -0.49 -7.81
N TRP A 142 23.00 -1.79 -8.11
CA TRP A 142 24.06 -2.53 -8.79
C TRP A 142 24.23 -2.11 -10.26
N SER A 143 23.14 -1.98 -11.00
CA SER A 143 23.18 -1.65 -12.43
C SER A 143 23.68 -0.24 -12.74
N SER A 144 23.66 0.66 -11.76
CA SER A 144 24.07 2.07 -11.92
C SER A 144 25.59 2.24 -12.18
N GLY A 145 26.42 1.23 -11.87
CA GLY A 145 27.86 1.26 -12.08
C GLY A 145 28.61 2.30 -11.24
N SER A 146 28.01 2.82 -10.18
CA SER A 146 28.54 3.80 -9.24
C SER A 146 28.58 3.24 -7.81
N LYS A 147 29.53 3.71 -6.99
CA LYS A 147 29.71 3.22 -5.61
C LYS A 147 28.58 3.66 -4.67
N TYR A 148 28.06 4.89 -4.82
CA TYR A 148 27.02 5.43 -3.94
C TYR A 148 25.69 4.70 -4.11
N PRO A 149 25.15 4.52 -5.33
CA PRO A 149 23.96 3.73 -5.54
C PRO A 149 24.09 2.27 -5.08
N LEU A 150 25.27 1.65 -5.26
CA LEU A 150 25.51 0.28 -4.80
C LEU A 150 25.41 0.18 -3.27
N LEU A 151 26.05 1.08 -2.54
CA LEU A 151 25.98 1.11 -1.08
C LEU A 151 24.55 1.41 -0.59
N GLY A 152 23.86 2.36 -1.23
CA GLY A 152 22.46 2.66 -0.95
C GLY A 152 21.56 1.45 -1.17
N GLY A 153 21.69 0.76 -2.30
CA GLY A 153 20.93 -0.44 -2.62
C GLY A 153 21.15 -1.59 -1.63
N VAL A 154 22.40 -1.83 -1.19
CA VAL A 154 22.69 -2.87 -0.19
C VAL A 154 22.11 -2.51 1.19
N ARG A 155 22.25 -1.27 1.63
CA ARG A 155 21.65 -0.80 2.91
C ARG A 155 20.13 -0.91 2.89
N ALA A 156 19.51 -0.45 1.80
CA ALA A 156 18.07 -0.54 1.59
C ALA A 156 17.56 -1.97 1.63
N SER A 157 18.17 -2.86 0.86
CA SER A 157 17.75 -4.26 0.81
C SER A 157 17.93 -4.97 2.15
N ALA A 158 19.00 -4.70 2.88
CA ALA A 158 19.22 -5.26 4.21
C ALA A 158 18.13 -4.82 5.19
N GLN A 159 17.71 -3.56 5.15
CA GLN A 159 16.61 -3.03 5.94
C GLN A 159 15.29 -3.70 5.54
N MET A 160 14.90 -3.65 4.28
CA MET A 160 13.63 -4.20 3.79
C MET A 160 13.49 -5.69 4.14
N ILE A 161 14.49 -6.53 3.85
CA ILE A 161 14.46 -7.98 4.17
C ILE A 161 14.29 -8.23 5.66
N SER A 162 14.98 -7.46 6.52
CA SER A 162 14.88 -7.63 7.97
C SER A 162 13.49 -7.28 8.50
N TYR A 163 12.91 -6.18 8.04
CA TYR A 163 11.57 -5.75 8.47
C TYR A 163 10.46 -6.56 7.81
N GLU A 164 10.64 -7.07 6.60
CA GLU A 164 9.70 -7.98 5.93
C GLU A 164 9.54 -9.27 6.73
N ALA A 165 10.62 -9.85 7.25
CA ALA A 165 10.56 -11.01 8.11
C ALA A 165 9.78 -10.74 9.41
N ALA A 166 9.99 -9.60 10.05
CA ALA A 166 9.24 -9.18 11.24
C ALA A 166 7.76 -8.95 10.94
N MET A 167 7.47 -8.30 9.80
CA MET A 167 6.11 -8.06 9.31
C MET A 167 5.38 -9.37 9.05
N GLY A 168 6.00 -10.32 8.34
CA GLY A 168 5.42 -11.64 8.08
C GLY A 168 5.10 -12.41 9.37
N LEU A 169 6.01 -12.40 10.35
CA LEU A 169 5.79 -13.03 11.66
C LEU A 169 4.65 -12.37 12.45
N SER A 170 4.49 -11.06 12.34
CA SER A 170 3.41 -10.33 13.01
C SER A 170 2.02 -10.65 12.45
N LEU A 171 1.92 -11.14 11.21
CA LEU A 171 0.66 -11.56 10.59
C LEU A 171 0.25 -12.99 10.99
N VAL A 172 1.16 -13.82 11.49
CA VAL A 172 0.85 -15.21 11.91
C VAL A 172 -0.27 -15.26 12.96
N PRO A 173 -0.28 -14.45 14.03
CA PRO A 173 -1.39 -14.43 14.98
C PRO A 173 -2.74 -14.06 14.35
N VAL A 174 -2.75 -13.14 13.37
CA VAL A 174 -3.97 -12.75 12.66
C VAL A 174 -4.53 -13.91 11.84
N ILE A 175 -3.65 -14.64 11.13
CA ILE A 175 -4.03 -15.83 10.36
C ILE A 175 -4.57 -16.93 11.26
N LEU A 176 -3.92 -17.19 12.40
CA LEU A 176 -4.35 -18.20 13.36
C LEU A 176 -5.69 -17.85 13.99
N TYR A 177 -5.92 -16.58 14.30
CA TYR A 177 -7.17 -16.12 14.89
C TYR A 177 -8.34 -16.16 13.90
N SER A 178 -8.13 -15.72 12.65
CA SER A 178 -9.16 -15.73 11.61
C SER A 178 -9.37 -17.11 10.96
N GLY A 179 -8.41 -18.04 11.10
CA GLY A 179 -8.44 -19.37 10.48
C GLY A 179 -8.33 -19.33 8.93
N SER A 180 -7.96 -18.20 8.34
CA SER A 180 -7.90 -18.02 6.88
C SER A 180 -6.74 -17.13 6.47
N MET A 181 -6.21 -17.36 5.24
CA MET A 181 -5.24 -16.48 4.57
C MET A 181 -5.90 -15.56 3.52
N SER A 182 -7.21 -15.65 3.30
CA SER A 182 -7.95 -14.75 2.42
C SER A 182 -8.19 -13.42 3.13
N MET A 183 -7.85 -12.31 2.47
CA MET A 183 -8.02 -10.97 3.04
C MET A 183 -9.49 -10.65 3.31
N SER A 184 -10.40 -11.05 2.41
CA SER A 184 -11.85 -10.84 2.58
C SER A 184 -12.37 -11.57 3.82
N LYS A 185 -11.98 -12.84 4.03
CA LYS A 185 -12.39 -13.62 5.21
C LYS A 185 -11.80 -13.09 6.53
N ILE A 186 -10.59 -12.52 6.47
CA ILE A 186 -9.99 -11.87 7.65
C ILE A 186 -10.81 -10.63 8.04
N VAL A 187 -11.31 -9.85 7.10
CA VAL A 187 -12.21 -8.73 7.40
C VAL A 187 -13.54 -9.23 7.95
N GLU A 188 -14.15 -10.25 7.33
CA GLU A 188 -15.40 -10.84 7.79
C GLU A 188 -15.29 -11.41 9.23
N SER A 189 -14.15 -11.98 9.59
CA SER A 189 -13.89 -12.47 10.95
C SER A 189 -13.85 -11.37 12.02
N GLN A 190 -13.64 -10.12 11.61
CA GLN A 190 -13.66 -8.94 12.49
C GLN A 190 -15.06 -8.31 12.61
N SER A 191 -16.08 -8.93 12.02
CA SER A 191 -17.48 -8.46 12.12
C SER A 191 -18.01 -8.63 13.55
N GLY A 192 -18.90 -7.70 13.96
CA GLY A 192 -19.56 -7.73 15.27
C GLY A 192 -18.75 -7.07 16.39
N TYR A 193 -19.12 -7.40 17.63
CA TYR A 193 -18.51 -6.86 18.84
C TYR A 193 -17.72 -7.92 19.59
N LEU A 194 -16.76 -7.49 20.38
CA LEU A 194 -16.05 -8.38 21.29
C LEU A 194 -17.04 -9.00 22.30
N SER A 195 -17.03 -10.33 22.40
CA SER A 195 -17.84 -11.06 23.37
C SER A 195 -16.95 -11.83 24.36
N SER A 196 -17.31 -11.81 25.61
CA SER A 196 -16.63 -12.58 26.66
C SER A 196 -17.59 -13.57 27.33
N PRO A 197 -17.13 -14.79 27.66
CA PRO A 197 -17.95 -15.75 28.43
C PRO A 197 -18.27 -15.28 29.85
N ILE A 198 -17.64 -14.21 30.34
CA ILE A 198 -17.85 -13.64 31.66
C ILE A 198 -18.82 -12.45 31.56
N PRO A 199 -20.05 -12.52 32.13
CA PRO A 199 -21.09 -11.48 31.95
C PRO A 199 -20.68 -10.06 32.35
N ILE A 200 -19.85 -9.94 33.40
CA ILE A 200 -19.37 -8.63 33.90
C ILE A 200 -18.39 -8.01 32.90
N VAL A 201 -17.53 -8.83 32.29
CA VAL A 201 -16.55 -8.38 31.27
C VAL A 201 -17.29 -8.05 30.00
N ASP A 202 -18.26 -8.86 29.60
CA ASP A 202 -19.06 -8.67 28.39
C ASP A 202 -19.80 -7.32 28.41
N SER A 203 -20.38 -6.93 29.56
CA SER A 203 -21.04 -5.61 29.70
C SER A 203 -20.08 -4.41 29.59
N ILE A 204 -18.77 -4.61 29.78
CA ILE A 204 -17.75 -3.56 29.67
C ILE A 204 -17.19 -3.51 28.27
N ILE A 205 -16.95 -4.66 27.64
CA ILE A 205 -16.27 -4.73 26.32
C ILE A 205 -17.23 -4.91 25.13
N GLY A 206 -18.50 -5.24 25.38
CA GLY A 206 -19.50 -5.53 24.37
C GLY A 206 -19.85 -4.36 23.44
N PHE A 207 -19.36 -3.13 23.70
CA PHE A 207 -19.45 -2.00 22.79
C PHE A 207 -18.19 -1.81 21.91
N ILE A 208 -17.13 -2.59 22.18
CA ILE A 208 -15.87 -2.51 21.43
C ILE A 208 -16.01 -3.39 20.17
N PRO A 209 -15.74 -2.88 18.97
CA PRO A 209 -15.77 -3.69 17.77
C PRO A 209 -14.73 -4.82 17.83
N ASN A 210 -15.04 -5.95 17.22
CA ASN A 210 -14.19 -7.14 17.20
C ASN A 210 -12.97 -6.97 16.26
N TRP A 211 -12.29 -5.82 16.33
CA TRP A 211 -11.10 -5.60 15.54
C TRP A 211 -9.89 -6.31 16.13
N ASN A 212 -9.06 -6.86 15.26
CA ASN A 212 -7.86 -7.60 15.66
C ASN A 212 -6.85 -6.75 16.45
N ILE A 213 -6.90 -5.43 16.36
CA ILE A 213 -6.02 -4.53 17.12
C ILE A 213 -6.17 -4.74 18.64
N PHE A 214 -7.37 -5.06 19.14
CA PHE A 214 -7.59 -5.23 20.58
C PHE A 214 -6.99 -6.54 21.10
N PRO A 215 -7.32 -7.73 20.55
CA PRO A 215 -6.74 -8.98 21.03
C PRO A 215 -5.29 -9.16 20.62
N GLN A 216 -4.80 -8.47 19.60
CA GLN A 216 -3.47 -8.64 19.00
C GLN A 216 -2.66 -7.35 18.96
N PHE A 217 -2.78 -6.54 20.01
CA PHE A 217 -2.12 -5.23 20.11
C PHE A 217 -0.60 -5.27 19.85
N LEU A 218 0.08 -6.31 20.37
CA LEU A 218 1.53 -6.47 20.16
C LEU A 218 1.85 -6.75 18.69
N ALA A 219 1.08 -7.62 18.04
CA ALA A 219 1.26 -7.94 16.62
C ALA A 219 1.00 -6.70 15.75
N PHE A 220 -0.02 -5.91 16.08
CA PHE A 220 -0.29 -4.63 15.44
C PHE A 220 0.89 -3.66 15.57
N GLY A 221 1.46 -3.49 16.77
CA GLY A 221 2.60 -2.61 17.02
C GLY A 221 3.83 -3.01 16.21
N ILE A 222 4.15 -4.31 16.15
CA ILE A 222 5.27 -4.84 15.35
C ILE A 222 5.00 -4.64 13.87
N PHE A 223 3.80 -4.97 13.39
CA PHE A 223 3.41 -4.78 11.99
C PHE A 223 3.51 -3.31 11.57
N PHE A 224 2.97 -2.41 12.39
CA PHE A 224 2.96 -0.97 12.11
C PHE A 224 4.38 -0.39 11.97
N ILE A 225 5.28 -0.73 12.90
CA ILE A 225 6.68 -0.29 12.82
C ILE A 225 7.37 -0.90 11.60
N ALA A 226 7.18 -2.19 11.36
CA ALA A 226 7.77 -2.88 10.22
C ALA A 226 7.26 -2.33 8.87
N SER A 227 5.98 -1.98 8.77
CA SER A 227 5.40 -1.39 7.56
C SER A 227 5.98 -0.01 7.22
N ILE A 228 6.26 0.83 8.23
CA ILE A 228 6.93 2.13 8.01
C ILE A 228 8.36 1.91 7.50
N ALA A 229 9.06 0.94 8.08
CA ALA A 229 10.43 0.63 7.69
C ALA A 229 10.53 -0.02 6.29
N GLU A 230 9.52 -0.80 5.89
CA GLU A 230 9.41 -1.41 4.56
C GLU A 230 9.22 -0.35 3.46
N VAL A 231 8.49 0.71 3.75
CA VAL A 231 8.27 1.83 2.82
C VAL A 231 9.42 2.85 2.84
N ASN A 232 10.49 2.61 3.62
CA ASN A 232 11.66 3.49 3.74
C ASN A 232 11.30 4.93 4.13
N ARG A 233 10.28 5.13 4.97
CA ARG A 233 9.87 6.46 5.45
C ARG A 233 10.48 6.80 6.81
N ALA A 234 10.60 8.08 7.07
CA ALA A 234 11.08 8.56 8.36
C ALA A 234 10.32 7.91 9.54
N PRO A 235 11.01 7.39 10.58
CA PRO A 235 12.42 7.56 10.91
C PRO A 235 13.40 6.54 10.25
N PHE A 236 12.92 5.63 9.42
CA PHE A 236 13.72 4.54 8.80
C PHE A 236 14.25 4.89 7.40
N ASP A 237 14.44 6.18 7.10
CA ASP A 237 14.89 6.70 5.82
C ASP A 237 16.43 6.68 5.69
N LEU A 238 17.05 5.53 6.01
CA LEU A 238 18.49 5.30 5.83
C LEU A 238 18.88 5.02 4.38
N VAL A 239 17.89 4.79 3.54
CA VAL A 239 18.03 4.39 2.14
C VAL A 239 18.39 5.58 1.27
N GLU A 240 17.69 6.67 1.43
CA GLU A 240 17.95 7.91 0.71
C GLU A 240 19.11 8.67 1.34
N ALA A 241 19.18 8.74 2.67
CA ALA A 241 20.21 9.34 3.49
C ALA A 241 21.02 10.43 2.75
N GLU A 242 20.32 11.49 2.30
CA GLU A 242 20.90 12.55 1.43
C GLU A 242 22.24 13.09 1.96
N GLN A 243 22.40 13.09 3.28
CA GLN A 243 23.60 13.56 3.95
C GLN A 243 24.82 12.61 3.79
N GLU A 244 24.58 11.32 3.53
CA GLU A 244 25.62 10.29 3.44
C GLU A 244 25.83 9.75 2.03
N LEU A 245 24.74 9.51 1.27
CA LEU A 245 24.74 8.77 0.02
C LEU A 245 24.20 9.57 -1.18
N VAL A 246 24.04 10.88 -1.04
CA VAL A 246 23.54 11.80 -2.09
C VAL A 246 22.06 11.59 -2.44
N GLY A 247 21.62 10.37 -2.67
CA GLY A 247 20.24 10.03 -3.03
C GLY A 247 20.04 8.50 -3.03
N GLY A 248 20.96 7.75 -2.41
CA GLY A 248 20.85 6.31 -2.28
C GLY A 248 20.85 5.56 -3.62
N PHE A 249 20.03 4.52 -3.74
CA PHE A 249 20.01 3.62 -4.91
C PHE A 249 19.55 4.29 -6.21
N HIS A 250 18.75 5.37 -6.13
CA HIS A 250 18.19 6.07 -7.30
C HIS A 250 18.99 7.30 -7.76
N THR A 251 20.18 7.54 -7.17
CA THR A 251 21.03 8.71 -7.47
C THR A 251 21.31 8.92 -8.97
N GLU A 252 21.54 7.85 -9.72
CA GLU A 252 21.84 7.90 -11.15
C GLU A 252 20.58 7.91 -12.04
N TYR A 253 19.40 7.71 -11.45
CA TYR A 253 18.14 7.71 -12.21
C TYR A 253 17.63 9.12 -12.45
N SER A 254 17.15 9.39 -13.67
CA SER A 254 16.62 10.69 -14.06
C SER A 254 15.32 10.56 -14.85
N GLY A 255 14.56 11.67 -14.94
CA GLY A 255 13.34 11.76 -15.73
C GLY A 255 12.27 10.76 -15.31
N PHE A 256 11.64 10.11 -16.29
CA PHE A 256 10.53 9.18 -16.04
C PHE A 256 10.91 7.95 -15.19
N ARG A 257 12.14 7.45 -15.32
CA ARG A 257 12.59 6.28 -14.55
C ARG A 257 12.66 6.57 -13.05
N PHE A 258 13.13 7.76 -12.70
CA PHE A 258 13.08 8.25 -11.33
C PHE A 258 11.63 8.38 -10.83
N ALA A 259 10.74 8.94 -11.68
CA ALA A 259 9.33 9.06 -11.34
C ALA A 259 8.66 7.69 -11.07
N MET A 260 9.07 6.62 -11.75
CA MET A 260 8.54 5.28 -11.51
C MET A 260 8.88 4.75 -10.11
N PHE A 261 10.08 4.98 -9.59
CA PHE A 261 10.43 4.61 -8.21
C PHE A 261 9.60 5.39 -7.19
N PHE A 262 9.50 6.70 -7.36
CA PHE A 262 8.66 7.54 -6.49
C PHE A 262 7.19 7.13 -6.53
N LEU A 263 6.66 6.84 -7.71
CA LEU A 263 5.29 6.37 -7.86
C LEU A 263 5.08 5.04 -7.12
N ALA A 264 6.01 4.09 -7.28
CA ALA A 264 5.95 2.80 -6.59
C ALA A 264 5.99 2.97 -5.06
N GLU A 265 6.83 3.87 -4.55
CA GLU A 265 6.95 4.16 -3.12
C GLU A 265 5.64 4.71 -2.54
N TYR A 266 5.02 5.71 -3.18
CA TYR A 266 3.73 6.26 -2.71
C TYR A 266 2.58 5.27 -2.81
N ILE A 267 2.57 4.42 -3.85
CA ILE A 267 1.59 3.33 -3.95
C ILE A 267 1.81 2.32 -2.82
N ASN A 268 3.06 1.94 -2.52
CA ASN A 268 3.37 1.03 -1.42
C ASN A 268 2.99 1.61 -0.07
N MET A 269 3.20 2.90 0.15
CA MET A 269 2.76 3.58 1.38
C MET A 269 1.24 3.45 1.55
N PHE A 270 0.48 3.66 0.50
CA PHE A 270 -0.97 3.48 0.52
C PHE A 270 -1.36 2.02 0.76
N ASN A 271 -0.69 1.08 0.07
CA ASN A 271 -0.92 -0.35 0.24
C ASN A 271 -0.71 -0.79 1.69
N MET A 272 0.37 -0.35 2.34
CA MET A 272 0.66 -0.69 3.74
C MET A 272 -0.40 -0.13 4.69
N CYS A 273 -0.88 1.09 4.46
CA CYS A 273 -1.98 1.65 5.23
C CYS A 273 -3.27 0.84 5.04
N ALA A 274 -3.61 0.48 3.80
CA ALA A 274 -4.81 -0.29 3.49
C ALA A 274 -4.75 -1.72 4.05
N ILE A 275 -3.58 -2.36 3.98
CA ILE A 275 -3.32 -3.68 4.57
C ILE A 275 -3.42 -3.63 6.10
N THR A 276 -2.86 -2.60 6.73
CA THR A 276 -2.97 -2.38 8.17
C THR A 276 -4.44 -2.26 8.59
N ALA A 277 -5.22 -1.49 7.83
CA ALA A 277 -6.66 -1.36 8.08
C ALA A 277 -7.39 -2.69 7.91
N THR A 278 -7.07 -3.46 6.86
CA THR A 278 -7.66 -4.76 6.56
C THR A 278 -7.41 -5.79 7.66
N PHE A 279 -6.17 -5.89 8.16
CA PHE A 279 -5.81 -6.92 9.13
C PHE A 279 -6.16 -6.58 10.57
N PHE A 280 -6.11 -5.30 10.95
CA PHE A 280 -6.20 -4.90 12.35
C PHE A 280 -7.37 -4.00 12.70
N LEU A 281 -7.89 -3.22 11.75
CA LEU A 281 -8.92 -2.20 11.96
C LEU A 281 -10.27 -2.53 11.30
N GLY A 282 -10.50 -3.79 10.98
CA GLY A 282 -11.78 -4.24 10.42
C GLY A 282 -11.99 -3.93 8.93
N GLY A 283 -11.01 -3.40 8.22
CA GLY A 283 -11.13 -3.09 6.79
C GLY A 283 -12.34 -2.20 6.48
N TRP A 284 -13.25 -2.67 5.61
CA TRP A 284 -14.49 -1.95 5.28
C TRP A 284 -15.53 -1.93 6.41
N LEU A 285 -15.39 -2.76 7.45
CA LEU A 285 -16.23 -2.75 8.64
C LEU A 285 -15.79 -1.69 9.67
N GLY A 286 -14.77 -0.90 9.34
CA GLY A 286 -14.18 0.10 10.24
C GLY A 286 -15.06 1.32 10.54
N CYS A 287 -16.22 1.47 9.91
CA CYS A 287 -17.14 2.56 10.20
C CYS A 287 -18.04 2.18 11.38
N LEU A 288 -17.82 2.80 12.55
CA LEU A 288 -18.66 2.64 13.74
C LEU A 288 -20.14 2.94 13.50
N LEU A 289 -20.46 3.75 12.47
CA LEU A 289 -21.84 4.07 12.06
C LEU A 289 -22.50 2.90 11.32
N TYR A 290 -21.72 2.01 10.66
CA TYR A 290 -22.27 0.89 9.90
C TYR A 290 -22.72 -0.27 10.82
N THR A 291 -22.17 -0.36 12.02
CA THR A 291 -22.53 -1.42 12.97
C THR A 291 -23.88 -1.17 13.65
N SER A 292 -24.40 0.07 13.67
CA SER A 292 -25.71 0.39 14.21
C SER A 292 -26.86 0.01 13.26
N ASP A 293 -26.67 0.10 11.96
CA ASP A 293 -27.71 -0.27 10.98
C ASP A 293 -27.87 -1.80 10.84
N ALA A 294 -26.82 -2.58 11.06
CA ALA A 294 -26.91 -4.04 11.05
C ALA A 294 -27.71 -4.59 12.26
N ALA A 295 -27.83 -3.83 13.35
CA ALA A 295 -28.67 -4.18 14.49
C ALA A 295 -30.16 -3.94 14.21
N ASP A 296 -30.51 -3.00 13.35
CA ASP A 296 -31.90 -2.70 12.95
C ASP A 296 -32.47 -3.71 11.95
N ASP A 297 -31.62 -4.31 11.09
CA ASP A 297 -32.03 -5.36 10.15
C ASP A 297 -32.33 -6.72 10.83
N SER A 298 -31.84 -6.94 12.06
CA SER A 298 -32.16 -8.12 12.87
C SER A 298 -33.54 -8.05 13.56
N LEU A 299 -34.21 -6.90 13.47
CA LEU A 299 -35.53 -6.65 14.06
C LEU A 299 -36.66 -6.59 13.00
N ARG A 300 -36.34 -6.88 11.73
CA ARG A 300 -37.31 -7.11 10.65
C ARG A 300 -37.34 -8.57 10.24
#